data_63bab9b2861a59a937e265779d339f04
#
_entry.id   63bab9b2861a59a937e265779d339f04
#
_cell.length_a   1.000
_cell.length_b   1.000
_cell.length_c   1.000
_cell.angle_alpha   90.00
_cell.angle_beta   90.00
_cell.angle_gamma   90.00
#
_symmetry.space_group_name_H-M   'P 1'
#
loop_
_entity.id
_entity.type
_entity.pdbx_description
1 polymer ?
#
loop_
_entity_poly.entity_id
_entity_poly.type
_entity_poly.pdbx_seq_one_letter_code
_entity_poly.pdbx_strand_id
1 'polypeptide(L)'
;MIDPGGPSGLRQAGPGEPEISWLRPSPLLLRARRIEVAGVTVPGALAGGLAGQVVSGAVGIAIAAAVVIAGLLAERFLARRVASWGYAERNDDLMVRRGVLIRRLSVIPYGRMQFIDVTAGPLERALGLATLRMHTAAAASDARIPGLKSDAAAALRDQLAALGEAQAAGL
;
A
#
# COMPACT_ATOMS: atom_id res chain seq x y z
N MET A 1 -7.47 39.83 23.74
CA MET A 1 -8.58 38.86 23.56
C MET A 1 -8.12 37.93 22.47
N ILE A 2 -7.48 36.81 22.84
CA ILE A 2 -6.81 35.85 21.95
C ILE A 2 -7.75 34.67 21.83
N ASP A 3 -8.22 34.42 20.61
CA ASP A 3 -9.06 33.28 20.26
C ASP A 3 -8.20 32.03 20.12
N PRO A 4 -8.42 30.95 20.89
CA PRO A 4 -7.70 29.69 20.74
C PRO A 4 -8.47 28.80 19.75
N GLY A 5 -8.35 29.12 18.45
CA GLY A 5 -8.83 28.28 17.35
C GLY A 5 -8.03 27.00 17.25
N GLY A 6 -8.65 25.84 17.55
CA GLY A 6 -8.10 24.52 17.47
C GLY A 6 -7.72 24.08 16.05
N PRO A 7 -6.95 22.97 15.91
CA PRO A 7 -6.40 22.48 14.64
C PRO A 7 -7.44 21.67 13.84
N SER A 8 -8.41 22.31 13.27
CA SER A 8 -9.32 21.73 12.26
C SER A 8 -9.02 22.33 10.89
N GLY A 9 -7.77 22.22 10.49
CA GLY A 9 -7.31 22.62 9.16
C GLY A 9 -7.55 21.58 8.09
N LEU A 10 -8.76 21.06 7.94
CA LEU A 10 -9.24 20.57 6.67
C LEU A 10 -9.61 21.82 5.86
N ARG A 11 -8.67 22.29 5.05
CA ARG A 11 -8.95 23.31 4.04
C ARG A 11 -10.09 22.75 3.18
N GLN A 12 -11.30 23.26 3.37
CA GLN A 12 -12.42 22.98 2.46
C GLN A 12 -11.98 23.46 1.08
N ALA A 13 -12.06 22.57 0.10
CA ALA A 13 -11.80 22.90 -1.30
C ALA A 13 -12.67 24.10 -1.66
N GLY A 14 -12.06 25.13 -2.26
CA GLY A 14 -12.77 26.29 -2.76
C GLY A 14 -13.76 25.88 -3.89
N PRO A 15 -14.82 26.65 -4.13
CA PRO A 15 -15.74 26.38 -5.22
C PRO A 15 -15.00 26.43 -6.56
N GLY A 16 -14.72 25.25 -7.17
CA GLY A 16 -14.02 25.11 -8.44
C GLY A 16 -12.79 24.21 -8.44
N GLU A 17 -12.29 23.75 -7.27
CA GLU A 17 -11.26 22.70 -7.26
C GLU A 17 -11.95 21.34 -7.53
N PRO A 18 -11.46 20.55 -8.52
CA PRO A 18 -12.01 19.24 -8.77
C PRO A 18 -11.89 18.38 -7.50
N GLU A 19 -13.00 17.86 -7.03
CA GLU A 19 -13.04 17.00 -5.85
C GLU A 19 -12.15 15.78 -6.11
N ILE A 20 -11.02 15.68 -5.40
CA ILE A 20 -10.04 14.61 -5.59
C ILE A 20 -10.68 13.31 -5.08
N SER A 21 -11.12 12.47 -6.00
CA SER A 21 -11.64 11.14 -5.68
C SER A 21 -10.50 10.18 -5.37
N TRP A 22 -10.32 9.86 -4.09
CA TRP A 22 -9.29 8.92 -3.65
C TRP A 22 -9.77 7.47 -3.82
N LEU A 23 -9.15 6.77 -4.73
CA LEU A 23 -9.31 5.33 -4.92
C LEU A 23 -8.43 4.57 -3.92
N ARG A 24 -8.94 3.45 -3.43
CA ARG A 24 -8.23 2.60 -2.46
C ARG A 24 -7.86 1.26 -3.08
N PRO A 25 -6.76 0.63 -2.63
CA PRO A 25 -6.46 -0.76 -2.99
C PRO A 25 -7.61 -1.71 -2.65
N SER A 26 -7.67 -2.83 -3.36
CA SER A 26 -8.67 -3.88 -3.10
C SER A 26 -8.57 -4.42 -1.66
N PRO A 27 -9.68 -4.70 -0.98
CA PRO A 27 -9.67 -5.33 0.34
C PRO A 27 -9.02 -6.73 0.33
N LEU A 28 -8.93 -7.36 -0.83
CA LEU A 28 -8.23 -8.64 -1.01
C LEU A 28 -6.72 -8.53 -0.73
N LEU A 29 -6.13 -7.33 -0.88
CA LEU A 29 -4.73 -7.09 -0.50
C LEU A 29 -4.51 -7.37 0.99
N LEU A 30 -5.45 -6.97 1.85
CA LEU A 30 -5.35 -7.26 3.27
C LEU A 30 -5.43 -8.77 3.55
N ARG A 31 -6.27 -9.50 2.80
CA ARG A 31 -6.35 -10.97 2.90
C ARG A 31 -5.03 -11.62 2.51
N ALA A 32 -4.40 -11.17 1.41
CA ALA A 32 -3.08 -11.64 1.02
C ALA A 32 -2.05 -11.45 2.14
N ARG A 33 -2.00 -10.26 2.73
CA ARG A 33 -1.06 -9.96 3.82
C ARG A 33 -1.33 -10.76 5.09
N ARG A 34 -2.59 -11.04 5.41
CA ARG A 34 -2.97 -11.92 6.52
C ARG A 34 -2.49 -13.35 6.32
N ILE A 35 -2.65 -13.89 5.12
CA ILE A 35 -2.17 -15.24 4.78
C ILE A 35 -0.64 -15.31 4.91
N GLU A 36 0.09 -14.29 4.42
CA GLU A 36 1.56 -14.22 4.57
C GLU A 36 1.98 -14.23 6.05
N VAL A 37 1.35 -13.39 6.87
CA VAL A 37 1.65 -13.32 8.32
C VAL A 37 1.30 -14.64 9.01
N ALA A 38 0.14 -15.21 8.73
CA ALA A 38 -0.28 -16.50 9.32
C ALA A 38 0.65 -17.63 8.90
N GLY A 39 1.09 -17.64 7.62
CA GLY A 39 2.02 -18.64 7.07
C GLY A 39 3.40 -18.64 7.74
N VAL A 40 3.80 -17.53 8.35
CA VAL A 40 5.04 -17.45 9.13
C VAL A 40 4.78 -17.63 10.63
N THR A 41 3.73 -17.01 11.15
CA THR A 41 3.43 -17.00 12.59
C THR A 41 3.04 -18.38 13.09
N VAL A 42 2.20 -19.13 12.35
CA VAL A 42 1.72 -20.45 12.81
C VAL A 42 2.86 -21.47 12.88
N PRO A 43 3.65 -21.69 11.81
CA PRO A 43 4.80 -22.61 11.91
C PRO A 43 5.85 -22.14 12.92
N GLY A 44 6.10 -20.82 13.00
CA GLY A 44 7.03 -20.24 13.96
C GLY A 44 6.63 -20.47 15.42
N ALA A 45 5.33 -20.33 15.76
CA ALA A 45 4.81 -20.59 17.09
C ALA A 45 4.90 -22.08 17.45
N LEU A 46 4.58 -22.96 16.50
CA LEU A 46 4.68 -24.41 16.68
C LEU A 46 6.13 -24.84 16.87
N ALA A 47 7.03 -24.45 15.99
CA ALA A 47 8.44 -24.81 16.06
C ALA A 47 9.11 -24.23 17.31
N GLY A 48 8.90 -22.96 17.61
CA GLY A 48 9.45 -22.32 18.80
C GLY A 48 8.87 -22.87 20.11
N GLY A 49 7.57 -23.15 20.11
CA GLY A 49 6.90 -23.80 21.23
C GLY A 49 7.46 -25.20 21.52
N LEU A 50 7.58 -26.04 20.49
CA LEU A 50 8.15 -27.38 20.62
C LEU A 50 9.63 -27.36 21.05
N ALA A 51 10.44 -26.49 20.43
CA ALA A 51 11.84 -26.34 20.81
C ALA A 51 11.99 -25.89 22.29
N GLY A 52 11.13 -24.98 22.75
CA GLY A 52 11.13 -24.52 24.14
C GLY A 52 10.74 -25.59 25.16
N GLN A 53 9.99 -26.63 24.77
CA GLN A 53 9.66 -27.76 25.64
C GLN A 53 10.91 -28.52 26.11
N VAL A 54 12.00 -28.51 25.34
CA VAL A 54 13.29 -29.12 25.71
C VAL A 54 13.84 -28.51 26.99
N VAL A 55 13.59 -27.22 27.24
CA VAL A 55 14.02 -26.50 28.44
C VAL A 55 12.99 -26.69 29.56
N SER A 56 11.75 -26.34 29.31
CA SER A 56 10.59 -26.61 30.19
C SER A 56 9.28 -26.30 29.46
N GLY A 57 8.17 -26.94 29.95
CA GLY A 57 6.84 -26.66 29.42
C GLY A 57 6.46 -25.16 29.45
N ALA A 58 6.84 -24.45 30.50
CA ALA A 58 6.56 -23.04 30.66
C ALA A 58 7.31 -22.20 29.62
N VAL A 59 8.56 -22.53 29.30
CA VAL A 59 9.37 -21.85 28.27
C VAL A 59 8.78 -22.06 26.90
N GLY A 60 8.34 -23.30 26.55
CA GLY A 60 7.71 -23.58 25.28
C GLY A 60 6.42 -22.76 25.07
N ILE A 61 5.57 -22.70 26.09
CA ILE A 61 4.33 -21.90 26.04
C ILE A 61 4.66 -20.40 25.91
N ALA A 62 5.65 -19.88 26.64
CA ALA A 62 6.04 -18.47 26.57
C ALA A 62 6.54 -18.09 25.19
N ILE A 63 7.37 -18.92 24.55
CA ILE A 63 7.85 -18.69 23.18
C ILE A 63 6.71 -18.69 22.19
N ALA A 64 5.83 -19.70 22.23
CA ALA A 64 4.68 -19.79 21.35
C ALA A 64 3.78 -18.54 21.50
N ALA A 65 3.46 -18.14 22.71
CA ALA A 65 2.66 -16.97 23.00
C ALA A 65 3.33 -15.66 22.47
N ALA A 66 4.63 -15.50 22.68
CA ALA A 66 5.35 -14.35 22.17
C ALA A 66 5.31 -14.24 20.63
N VAL A 67 5.47 -15.35 19.92
CA VAL A 67 5.39 -15.39 18.45
C VAL A 67 3.97 -15.05 17.97
N VAL A 68 2.93 -15.58 18.61
CA VAL A 68 1.53 -15.28 18.29
C VAL A 68 1.24 -13.79 18.52
N ILE A 69 1.66 -13.23 19.65
CA ILE A 69 1.47 -11.81 19.94
C ILE A 69 2.18 -10.94 18.88
N ALA A 70 3.42 -11.27 18.53
CA ALA A 70 4.16 -10.57 17.49
C ALA A 70 3.44 -10.65 16.13
N GLY A 71 2.88 -11.79 15.77
CA GLY A 71 2.06 -11.98 14.56
C GLY A 71 0.81 -11.10 14.56
N LEU A 72 0.08 -11.04 15.67
CA LEU A 72 -1.11 -10.19 15.82
C LEU A 72 -0.76 -8.69 15.72
N LEU A 73 0.34 -8.26 16.30
CA LEU A 73 0.83 -6.89 16.17
C LEU A 73 1.24 -6.57 14.74
N ALA A 74 1.93 -7.49 14.07
CA ALA A 74 2.29 -7.36 12.65
C ALA A 74 1.05 -7.25 11.76
N GLU A 75 0.02 -8.08 11.99
CA GLU A 75 -1.25 -7.99 11.28
C GLU A 75 -1.91 -6.63 11.47
N ARG A 76 -2.00 -6.14 12.71
CA ARG A 76 -2.56 -4.81 13.01
C ARG A 76 -1.81 -3.69 12.30
N PHE A 77 -0.48 -3.76 12.28
CA PHE A 77 0.36 -2.79 11.58
C PHE A 77 0.15 -2.85 10.08
N LEU A 78 0.11 -4.05 9.48
CA LEU A 78 -0.13 -4.24 8.05
C LEU A 78 -1.53 -3.77 7.64
N ALA A 79 -2.55 -4.04 8.44
CA ALA A 79 -3.89 -3.54 8.19
C ALA A 79 -3.94 -2.00 8.12
N ARG A 80 -3.29 -1.32 9.07
CA ARG A 80 -3.15 0.13 9.06
C ARG A 80 -2.36 0.62 7.85
N ARG A 81 -1.30 -0.11 7.47
CA ARG A 81 -0.48 0.21 6.31
C ARG A 81 -1.28 0.10 5.01
N VAL A 82 -2.05 -0.96 4.82
CA VAL A 82 -2.93 -1.12 3.65
C VAL A 82 -3.99 -0.02 3.62
N ALA A 83 -4.63 0.30 4.73
CA ALA A 83 -5.63 1.36 4.83
C ALA A 83 -5.08 2.76 4.56
N SER A 84 -3.76 2.97 4.75
CA SER A 84 -3.11 4.26 4.50
C SER A 84 -2.82 4.54 3.02
N TRP A 85 -2.96 3.52 2.14
CA TRP A 85 -2.76 3.69 0.71
C TRP A 85 -3.98 4.30 0.04
N GLY A 86 -3.73 5.18 -0.91
CA GLY A 86 -4.72 5.72 -1.81
C GLY A 86 -4.04 6.35 -3.02
N TYR A 87 -4.73 6.37 -4.15
CA TYR A 87 -4.29 7.05 -5.34
C TYR A 87 -5.44 7.88 -5.93
N ALA A 88 -5.11 8.89 -6.67
CA ALA A 88 -6.08 9.72 -7.37
C ALA A 88 -5.47 10.17 -8.70
N GLU A 89 -6.25 10.03 -9.74
CA GLU A 89 -5.92 10.48 -11.09
C GLU A 89 -6.42 11.90 -11.26
N ARG A 90 -5.58 12.75 -11.83
CA ARG A 90 -5.91 14.12 -12.22
C ARG A 90 -5.60 14.30 -13.71
N ASN A 91 -5.93 15.44 -14.26
CA ASN A 91 -5.73 15.71 -15.68
C ASN A 91 -4.25 15.63 -16.11
N ASP A 92 -3.33 16.09 -15.25
CA ASP A 92 -1.92 16.25 -15.58
C ASP A 92 -0.98 15.41 -14.76
N ASP A 93 -1.48 14.83 -13.65
CA ASP A 93 -0.66 14.08 -12.69
C ASP A 93 -1.41 12.93 -12.01
N LEU A 94 -0.66 11.97 -11.51
CA LEU A 94 -1.12 10.91 -10.62
C LEU A 94 -0.65 11.19 -9.21
N MET A 95 -1.58 11.20 -8.27
CA MET A 95 -1.29 11.37 -6.86
C MET A 95 -1.34 10.02 -6.15
N VAL A 96 -0.29 9.68 -5.40
CA VAL A 96 -0.23 8.47 -4.58
C VAL A 96 0.10 8.84 -3.15
N ARG A 97 -0.79 8.51 -2.22
CA ARG A 97 -0.56 8.68 -0.78
C ARG A 97 -0.30 7.35 -0.11
N ARG A 98 0.63 7.35 0.84
CA ARG A 98 0.99 6.17 1.63
C ARG A 98 1.60 6.56 2.97
N GLY A 99 1.58 5.63 3.92
CA GLY A 99 2.31 5.72 5.19
C GLY A 99 1.41 5.87 6.41
N VAL A 100 1.74 5.11 7.46
CA VAL A 100 1.02 5.10 8.74
C VAL A 100 1.64 6.10 9.72
N LEU A 101 2.95 6.02 9.92
CA LEU A 101 3.72 6.90 10.83
C LEU A 101 4.14 8.18 10.10
N ILE A 102 4.73 8.02 8.91
CA ILE A 102 5.15 9.14 8.06
C ILE A 102 4.26 9.11 6.82
N ARG A 103 3.41 10.10 6.67
CA ARG A 103 2.56 10.25 5.50
C ARG A 103 3.40 10.81 4.35
N ARG A 104 3.39 10.11 3.22
CA ARG A 104 4.01 10.56 1.98
C ARG A 104 2.93 10.73 0.93
N LEU A 105 2.96 11.86 0.26
CA LEU A 105 2.18 12.15 -0.94
C LEU A 105 3.17 12.29 -2.08
N SER A 106 3.09 11.42 -3.08
CA SER A 106 3.85 11.51 -4.31
C SER A 106 2.92 12.06 -5.39
N VAL A 107 3.32 13.11 -6.06
CA VAL A 107 2.63 13.71 -7.22
C VAL A 107 3.52 13.44 -8.42
N ILE A 108 3.02 12.73 -9.41
CA ILE A 108 3.79 12.25 -10.55
C ILE A 108 3.16 12.79 -11.83
N PRO A 109 3.74 13.84 -12.45
CA PRO A 109 3.30 14.33 -13.75
C PRO A 109 3.43 13.23 -14.80
N TYR A 110 2.41 13.05 -15.65
CA TYR A 110 2.42 11.99 -16.68
C TYR A 110 3.59 12.11 -17.63
N GLY A 111 3.97 13.32 -18.05
CA GLY A 111 5.12 13.56 -18.93
C GLY A 111 6.50 13.25 -18.32
N ARG A 112 6.58 12.90 -17.03
CA ARG A 112 7.83 12.47 -16.36
C ARG A 112 7.91 10.98 -16.10
N MET A 113 6.89 10.21 -16.47
CA MET A 113 6.90 8.76 -16.38
C MET A 113 7.78 8.18 -17.48
N GLN A 114 8.69 7.25 -17.12
CA GLN A 114 9.56 6.60 -18.09
C GLN A 114 8.99 5.26 -18.53
N PHE A 115 8.64 4.41 -17.57
CA PHE A 115 7.96 3.16 -17.85
C PHE A 115 7.10 2.72 -16.67
N ILE A 116 6.11 1.90 -16.96
CA ILE A 116 5.11 1.44 -16.02
C ILE A 116 5.08 -0.10 -16.06
N ASP A 117 5.36 -0.70 -14.91
CA ASP A 117 5.36 -2.15 -14.72
C ASP A 117 4.14 -2.62 -13.97
N VAL A 118 3.58 -3.75 -14.37
CA VAL A 118 2.57 -4.48 -13.62
C VAL A 118 3.18 -5.79 -13.13
N THR A 119 3.33 -5.92 -11.81
CA THR A 119 3.91 -7.11 -11.18
C THR A 119 2.89 -7.78 -10.27
N ALA A 120 2.92 -9.10 -10.18
CA ALA A 120 2.09 -9.86 -9.24
C ALA A 120 2.90 -11.00 -8.64
N GLY A 121 2.99 -11.02 -7.30
CA GLY A 121 3.56 -12.14 -6.57
C GLY A 121 2.68 -13.39 -6.66
N PRO A 122 3.17 -14.57 -6.23
CA PRO A 122 2.39 -15.82 -6.31
C PRO A 122 1.02 -15.71 -5.63
N LEU A 123 0.97 -15.17 -4.42
CA LEU A 123 -0.26 -14.99 -3.66
C LEU A 123 -1.16 -13.89 -4.24
N GLU A 124 -0.58 -12.79 -4.71
CA GLU A 124 -1.33 -11.74 -5.39
C GLU A 124 -1.99 -12.29 -6.64
N ARG A 125 -1.26 -13.10 -7.44
CA ARG A 125 -1.77 -13.79 -8.64
C ARG A 125 -2.91 -14.74 -8.33
N ALA A 126 -2.78 -15.56 -7.28
CA ALA A 126 -3.84 -16.48 -6.84
C ALA A 126 -5.13 -15.74 -6.40
N LEU A 127 -5.01 -14.50 -5.96
CA LEU A 127 -6.13 -13.63 -5.54
C LEU A 127 -6.58 -12.65 -6.65
N GLY A 128 -6.05 -12.77 -7.87
CA GLY A 128 -6.37 -11.88 -8.98
C GLY A 128 -5.92 -10.43 -8.76
N LEU A 129 -4.85 -10.23 -7.98
CA LEU A 129 -4.29 -8.93 -7.66
C LEU A 129 -2.97 -8.68 -8.40
N ALA A 130 -2.68 -7.40 -8.61
CA ALA A 130 -1.41 -6.94 -9.15
C ALA A 130 -0.98 -5.64 -8.47
N THR A 131 0.29 -5.33 -8.58
CA THR A 131 0.92 -4.09 -8.14
C THR A 131 1.42 -3.33 -9.36
N LEU A 132 0.93 -2.12 -9.56
CA LEU A 132 1.41 -1.21 -10.59
C LEU A 132 2.60 -0.42 -10.02
N ARG A 133 3.69 -0.37 -10.76
CA ARG A 133 4.91 0.39 -10.44
C ARG A 133 5.18 1.40 -11.53
N MET A 134 5.45 2.62 -11.14
CA MET A 134 5.79 3.71 -12.03
C MET A 134 7.22 4.14 -11.75
N HIS A 135 8.03 4.13 -12.78
CA HIS A 135 9.41 4.57 -12.75
C HIS A 135 9.52 5.96 -13.39
N THR A 136 10.20 6.84 -12.73
CA THR A 136 10.43 8.20 -13.20
C THR A 136 11.93 8.45 -13.37
N ALA A 137 12.29 9.53 -14.05
CA ALA A 137 13.71 9.91 -14.22
C ALA A 137 14.47 10.12 -12.90
N ALA A 138 13.74 10.39 -11.81
CA ALA A 138 14.31 10.49 -10.46
C ALA A 138 13.81 9.31 -9.62
N ALA A 139 14.67 8.34 -9.29
CA ALA A 139 14.34 7.15 -8.52
C ALA A 139 13.64 7.46 -7.16
N ALA A 140 13.89 8.62 -6.58
CA ALA A 140 13.20 9.10 -5.38
C ALA A 140 11.69 9.37 -5.59
N SER A 141 11.28 9.55 -6.84
CA SER A 141 9.88 9.81 -7.23
C SER A 141 9.13 8.57 -7.70
N ASP A 142 9.77 7.39 -7.68
CA ASP A 142 9.12 6.14 -8.03
C ASP A 142 7.93 5.88 -7.12
N ALA A 143 6.82 5.51 -7.72
CA ALA A 143 5.61 5.20 -6.99
C ALA A 143 5.08 3.82 -7.34
N ARG A 144 4.31 3.26 -6.41
CA ARG A 144 3.64 1.98 -6.61
C ARG A 144 2.22 2.03 -6.06
N ILE A 145 1.32 1.34 -6.70
CA ILE A 145 -0.06 1.14 -6.27
C ILE A 145 -0.28 -0.37 -6.10
N PRO A 146 -0.22 -0.90 -4.88
CA PRO A 146 -0.41 -2.31 -4.63
C PRO A 146 -1.90 -2.68 -4.57
N GLY A 147 -2.22 -3.94 -4.87
CA GLY A 147 -3.53 -4.51 -4.63
C GLY A 147 -4.61 -4.00 -5.56
N LEU A 148 -4.28 -3.66 -6.78
CA LEU A 148 -5.24 -3.49 -7.85
C LEU A 148 -5.73 -4.87 -8.32
N LYS A 149 -6.95 -4.96 -8.83
CA LYS A 149 -7.35 -6.14 -9.62
C LYS A 149 -6.50 -6.21 -10.88
N SER A 150 -6.13 -7.42 -11.30
CA SER A 150 -5.23 -7.61 -12.45
C SER A 150 -5.69 -6.88 -13.70
N ASP A 151 -6.99 -6.95 -14.02
CA ASP A 151 -7.58 -6.25 -15.16
C ASP A 151 -7.53 -4.73 -15.02
N ALA A 152 -7.83 -4.23 -13.82
CA ALA A 152 -7.76 -2.80 -13.52
C ALA A 152 -6.31 -2.28 -13.56
N ALA A 153 -5.34 -3.09 -13.14
CA ALA A 153 -3.93 -2.73 -13.21
C ALA A 153 -3.43 -2.64 -14.66
N ALA A 154 -3.87 -3.55 -15.53
CA ALA A 154 -3.56 -3.52 -16.95
C ALA A 154 -4.19 -2.29 -17.63
N ALA A 155 -5.49 -2.06 -17.40
CA ALA A 155 -6.19 -0.90 -17.95
C ALA A 155 -5.56 0.43 -17.49
N LEU A 156 -5.24 0.54 -16.20
CA LEU A 156 -4.60 1.75 -15.66
C LEU A 156 -3.19 1.96 -16.25
N ARG A 157 -2.41 0.89 -16.43
CA ARG A 157 -1.11 0.97 -17.11
C ARG A 157 -1.25 1.56 -18.51
N ASP A 158 -2.18 1.02 -19.31
CA ASP A 158 -2.36 1.44 -20.70
C ASP A 158 -2.84 2.88 -20.79
N GLN A 159 -3.76 3.28 -19.90
CA GLN A 159 -4.23 4.67 -19.78
C GLN A 159 -3.10 5.64 -19.42
N LEU A 160 -2.29 5.31 -18.41
CA LEU A 160 -1.18 6.16 -17.97
C LEU A 160 -0.07 6.25 -19.02
N ALA A 161 0.18 5.16 -19.77
CA ALA A 161 1.13 5.16 -20.89
C ALA A 161 0.68 6.12 -22.00
N ALA A 162 -0.59 6.04 -22.40
CA ALA A 162 -1.16 6.93 -23.41
C ALA A 162 -1.11 8.41 -22.98
N LEU A 163 -1.43 8.71 -21.71
CA LEU A 163 -1.33 10.07 -21.17
C LEU A 163 0.12 10.57 -21.12
N GLY A 164 1.06 9.70 -20.78
CA GLY A 164 2.50 10.03 -20.78
C GLY A 164 3.00 10.35 -22.18
N GLU A 165 2.62 9.57 -23.20
CA GLU A 165 2.98 9.81 -24.61
C GLU A 165 2.35 11.11 -25.14
N ALA A 166 1.08 11.38 -24.84
CA ALA A 166 0.40 12.59 -25.27
C ALA A 166 1.08 13.83 -24.68
N GLN A 167 1.43 13.86 -23.41
CA GLN A 167 2.11 14.97 -22.77
C GLN A 167 3.57 15.12 -23.24
N ALA A 168 4.27 14.02 -23.55
CA ALA A 168 5.61 14.06 -24.11
C ALA A 168 5.62 14.63 -25.55
N ALA A 169 4.54 14.41 -26.31
CA ALA A 169 4.36 14.96 -27.65
C ALA A 169 3.94 16.45 -27.66
N GLY A 170 3.68 17.03 -26.49
CA GLY A 170 3.28 18.46 -26.38
C GLY A 170 1.83 18.74 -26.78
N LEU A 171 0.97 17.73 -26.68
CA LEU A 171 -0.47 17.83 -26.95
C LEU A 171 -1.24 18.06 -25.65
#